data_74e30abe9cf6857a9ac06dd6c339589c
#
_entry.id   74e30abe9cf6857a9ac06dd6c339589c
#
_cell.length_a   1.000
_cell.length_b   1.000
_cell.length_c   1.000
_cell.angle_alpha   90.00
_cell.angle_beta   90.00
_cell.angle_gamma   90.00
#
_symmetry.space_group_name_H-M   'P 1'
#
loop_
_entity.id
_entity.type
_entity.pdbx_description
1 polymer ?
#
loop_
_entity_poly.entity_id
_entity_poly.type
_entity_poly.pdbx_seq_one_letter_code
_entity_poly.pdbx_strand_id
1 'polypeptide(L)'
;LRLSEYDVCELDPADYPRLADLLLAIEAEHPFMVFNGLHGGCGENGDLQAALQLAGIPFTGSLSKGSTLAMDKYIAKLLVAEEGVPVPKHILMRGNLLEDYNDPMDYRAITETLGLPIIVKPNDAGSSVGISMVEDIASLKEAVTEAFKYCSTVLLEEYIPGRELTVSILDDKAMPVVEIKPKAGWYDYQNKYTKGNTEYLAPAPIDEAMAHLAQLYAVRAFKALSCSVYGRVDFRLNKDKLYFLEVNTLPGMTALSLTPMAAKAAGMSFGDLLETIIKNSVARHVEVS
;
A
#
# COMPACT_ATOMS: atom_id res chain seq x y z
N LEU A 1 -16.67 6.24 12.54
CA LEU A 1 -16.97 7.35 11.65
C LEU A 1 -18.29 8.01 12.11
N ARG A 2 -18.23 8.99 13.01
CA ARG A 2 -19.40 9.83 13.28
C ARG A 2 -19.15 11.18 12.63
N LEU A 3 -19.43 11.28 11.35
CA LEU A 3 -19.73 12.55 10.72
C LEU A 3 -21.17 12.90 11.13
N SER A 4 -21.41 14.05 11.71
CA SER A 4 -22.71 14.47 12.27
C SER A 4 -23.86 14.50 11.24
N GLU A 5 -23.55 14.35 9.97
CA GLU A 5 -24.49 14.42 8.83
C GLU A 5 -24.82 13.06 8.20
N TYR A 6 -24.17 11.97 8.65
CA TYR A 6 -24.38 10.64 8.10
C TYR A 6 -24.91 9.69 9.20
N ASP A 7 -25.94 8.94 8.85
CA ASP A 7 -26.32 7.75 9.62
C ASP A 7 -25.37 6.61 9.25
N VAL A 8 -24.69 6.02 10.23
CA VAL A 8 -23.60 5.06 10.00
C VAL A 8 -23.96 3.72 10.64
N CYS A 9 -24.10 2.69 9.79
CA CYS A 9 -24.14 1.30 10.20
C CYS A 9 -22.75 0.65 10.03
N GLU A 10 -22.32 -0.15 11.01
CA GLU A 10 -21.04 -0.87 10.96
C GLU A 10 -21.30 -2.35 10.73
N LEU A 11 -20.65 -2.91 9.68
CA LEU A 11 -20.67 -4.34 9.37
C LEU A 11 -19.24 -4.87 9.40
N ASP A 12 -19.01 -5.92 10.19
CA ASP A 12 -17.73 -6.63 10.19
C ASP A 12 -17.81 -7.83 9.24
N PRO A 13 -16.99 -7.89 8.15
CA PRO A 13 -16.97 -9.04 7.26
C PRO A 13 -16.72 -10.38 7.93
N ALA A 14 -16.07 -10.40 9.11
CA ALA A 14 -15.83 -11.61 9.88
C ALA A 14 -17.13 -12.28 10.40
N ASP A 15 -18.22 -11.51 10.50
CA ASP A 15 -19.52 -12.02 10.91
C ASP A 15 -20.26 -12.78 9.79
N TYR A 16 -19.75 -12.69 8.55
CA TYR A 16 -20.38 -13.26 7.36
C TYR A 16 -19.51 -14.38 6.75
N PRO A 17 -19.89 -15.66 6.90
CA PRO A 17 -19.10 -16.79 6.39
C PRO A 17 -18.88 -16.80 4.87
N ARG A 18 -19.80 -16.17 4.13
CA ARG A 18 -19.74 -16.07 2.66
C ARG A 18 -19.87 -14.62 2.24
N LEU A 19 -19.14 -14.25 1.18
CA LEU A 19 -19.26 -12.92 0.57
C LEU A 19 -20.70 -12.57 0.18
N ALA A 20 -21.47 -13.55 -0.28
CA ALA A 20 -22.88 -13.35 -0.63
C ALA A 20 -23.74 -12.88 0.57
N ASP A 21 -23.46 -13.41 1.76
CA ASP A 21 -24.18 -13.03 2.99
C ASP A 21 -23.84 -11.59 3.39
N LEU A 22 -22.57 -11.20 3.25
CA LEU A 22 -22.12 -9.81 3.47
C LEU A 22 -22.80 -8.85 2.47
N LEU A 23 -22.83 -9.18 1.18
CA LEU A 23 -23.48 -8.34 0.16
C LEU A 23 -24.96 -8.17 0.44
N LEU A 24 -25.70 -9.24 0.81
CA LEU A 24 -27.09 -9.17 1.19
C LEU A 24 -27.32 -8.30 2.43
N ALA A 25 -26.44 -8.38 3.42
CA ALA A 25 -26.51 -7.53 4.61
C ALA A 25 -26.28 -6.05 4.26
N ILE A 26 -25.32 -5.76 3.38
CA ILE A 26 -25.07 -4.40 2.88
C ILE A 26 -26.32 -3.88 2.13
N GLU A 27 -26.90 -4.68 1.22
CA GLU A 27 -28.09 -4.28 0.47
C GLU A 27 -29.30 -4.03 1.38
N ALA A 28 -29.47 -4.81 2.44
CA ALA A 28 -30.56 -4.65 3.40
C ALA A 28 -30.54 -3.32 4.15
N GLU A 29 -29.35 -2.74 4.36
CA GLU A 29 -29.16 -1.42 4.97
C GLU A 29 -29.46 -0.26 3.98
N HIS A 30 -29.63 -0.54 2.69
CA HIS A 30 -29.83 0.48 1.63
C HIS A 30 -28.81 1.64 1.71
N PRO A 31 -27.51 1.38 1.81
CA PRO A 31 -26.55 2.43 2.06
C PRO A 31 -26.42 3.39 0.87
N PHE A 32 -26.27 4.67 1.16
CA PHE A 32 -25.85 5.64 0.15
C PHE A 32 -24.46 5.28 -0.40
N MET A 33 -23.55 4.79 0.47
CA MET A 33 -22.18 4.38 0.12
C MET A 33 -21.59 3.48 1.20
N VAL A 34 -20.80 2.51 0.77
CA VAL A 34 -19.95 1.72 1.67
C VAL A 34 -18.62 2.44 1.87
N PHE A 35 -18.31 2.84 3.11
CA PHE A 35 -16.96 3.28 3.45
C PHE A 35 -16.12 2.03 3.76
N ASN A 36 -15.24 1.65 2.82
CA ASN A 36 -14.36 0.50 3.02
C ASN A 36 -13.21 0.87 3.97
N GLY A 37 -13.29 0.39 5.20
CA GLY A 37 -12.27 0.59 6.25
C GLY A 37 -11.38 -0.61 6.48
N LEU A 38 -11.40 -1.61 5.59
CA LEU A 38 -10.59 -2.83 5.71
C LEU A 38 -9.14 -2.57 5.30
N HIS A 39 -8.23 -3.40 5.80
CA HIS A 39 -6.81 -3.35 5.45
C HIS A 39 -6.30 -4.74 5.06
N GLY A 40 -5.57 -4.81 3.95
CA GLY A 40 -5.00 -6.05 3.44
C GLY A 40 -6.03 -7.07 2.95
N GLY A 41 -5.55 -8.23 2.49
CA GLY A 41 -6.38 -9.34 2.04
C GLY A 41 -7.43 -8.95 1.00
N CYS A 42 -8.57 -9.64 0.99
CA CYS A 42 -9.67 -9.40 0.05
C CYS A 42 -10.32 -8.01 0.21
N GLY A 43 -10.13 -7.33 1.32
CA GLY A 43 -10.63 -5.96 1.53
C GLY A 43 -9.87 -4.92 0.71
N GLU A 44 -8.60 -5.17 0.37
CA GLU A 44 -7.72 -4.21 -0.30
C GLU A 44 -7.19 -4.68 -1.67
N ASN A 45 -7.19 -6.00 -1.95
CA ASN A 45 -6.62 -6.57 -3.16
C ASN A 45 -7.48 -6.44 -4.43
N GLY A 46 -8.67 -5.87 -4.33
CA GLY A 46 -9.59 -5.69 -5.45
C GLY A 46 -10.78 -6.67 -5.48
N ASP A 47 -10.78 -7.74 -4.69
CA ASP A 47 -11.84 -8.75 -4.69
C ASP A 47 -13.17 -8.17 -4.18
N LEU A 48 -13.15 -7.52 -3.00
CA LEU A 48 -14.34 -6.88 -2.44
C LEU A 48 -14.80 -5.74 -3.34
N GLN A 49 -13.88 -4.96 -3.89
CA GLN A 49 -14.19 -3.87 -4.81
C GLN A 49 -14.89 -4.41 -6.09
N ALA A 50 -14.41 -5.55 -6.63
CA ALA A 50 -15.07 -6.20 -7.78
C ALA A 50 -16.49 -6.67 -7.44
N ALA A 51 -16.68 -7.26 -6.27
CA ALA A 51 -17.99 -7.72 -5.81
C ALA A 51 -18.97 -6.55 -5.65
N LEU A 52 -18.55 -5.46 -5.00
CA LEU A 52 -19.37 -4.25 -4.84
C LEU A 52 -19.69 -3.59 -6.18
N GLN A 53 -18.71 -3.53 -7.12
CA GLN A 53 -18.93 -3.02 -8.47
C GLN A 53 -19.99 -3.84 -9.23
N LEU A 54 -19.90 -5.17 -9.19
CA LEU A 54 -20.86 -6.06 -9.88
C LEU A 54 -22.26 -5.99 -9.25
N ALA A 55 -22.34 -5.78 -7.94
CA ALA A 55 -23.60 -5.58 -7.23
C ALA A 55 -24.18 -4.16 -7.42
N GLY A 56 -23.44 -3.23 -8.05
CA GLY A 56 -23.89 -1.85 -8.21
C GLY A 56 -23.91 -1.05 -6.91
N ILE A 57 -23.16 -1.50 -5.89
CA ILE A 57 -23.08 -0.86 -4.57
C ILE A 57 -21.95 0.19 -4.59
N PRO A 58 -22.24 1.48 -4.37
CA PRO A 58 -21.23 2.52 -4.28
C PRO A 58 -20.30 2.31 -3.08
N PHE A 59 -18.99 2.54 -3.26
CA PHE A 59 -17.99 2.41 -2.19
C PHE A 59 -16.84 3.42 -2.35
N THR A 60 -16.08 3.65 -1.27
CA THR A 60 -14.97 4.60 -1.24
C THR A 60 -13.67 4.02 -1.81
N GLY A 61 -12.82 4.90 -2.36
CA GLY A 61 -11.45 4.57 -2.77
C GLY A 61 -11.33 4.03 -4.20
N SER A 62 -10.27 3.34 -4.47
CA SER A 62 -9.95 2.80 -5.81
C SER A 62 -10.90 1.68 -6.22
N LEU A 63 -11.15 1.58 -7.53
CA LEU A 63 -11.87 0.44 -8.11
C LEU A 63 -11.03 -0.83 -8.07
N SER A 64 -11.66 -1.98 -8.35
CA SER A 64 -11.01 -3.31 -8.35
C SER A 64 -9.70 -3.31 -9.13
N LYS A 65 -9.68 -2.77 -10.35
CA LYS A 65 -8.47 -2.71 -11.18
C LYS A 65 -7.31 -2.02 -10.46
N GLY A 66 -7.53 -0.82 -9.90
CA GLY A 66 -6.49 -0.07 -9.21
C GLY A 66 -6.01 -0.78 -7.94
N SER A 67 -6.93 -1.34 -7.17
CA SER A 67 -6.62 -2.11 -5.97
C SER A 67 -5.76 -3.35 -6.27
N THR A 68 -6.12 -4.11 -7.32
CA THR A 68 -5.37 -5.30 -7.75
C THR A 68 -3.97 -4.95 -8.23
N LEU A 69 -3.84 -3.91 -9.08
CA LEU A 69 -2.53 -3.49 -9.58
C LEU A 69 -1.62 -2.95 -8.47
N ALA A 70 -2.18 -2.25 -7.49
CA ALA A 70 -1.43 -1.72 -6.35
C ALA A 70 -0.99 -2.82 -5.38
N MET A 71 -1.80 -3.87 -5.19
CA MET A 71 -1.50 -4.98 -4.30
C MET A 71 -0.36 -5.85 -4.82
N ASP A 72 -0.30 -6.09 -6.14
CA ASP A 72 0.78 -6.82 -6.79
C ASP A 72 2.03 -5.93 -6.90
N LYS A 73 2.97 -6.09 -5.96
CA LYS A 73 4.17 -5.24 -5.87
C LYS A 73 5.07 -5.32 -7.10
N TYR A 74 5.14 -6.49 -7.73
CA TYR A 74 5.94 -6.68 -8.94
C TYR A 74 5.33 -5.92 -10.13
N ILE A 75 4.04 -6.12 -10.37
CA ILE A 75 3.33 -5.41 -11.46
C ILE A 75 3.32 -3.91 -11.19
N ALA A 76 3.08 -3.49 -9.95
CA ALA A 76 3.12 -2.08 -9.55
C ALA A 76 4.47 -1.44 -9.91
N LYS A 77 5.60 -2.12 -9.58
CA LYS A 77 6.93 -1.61 -9.92
C LYS A 77 7.19 -1.51 -11.42
N LEU A 78 6.73 -2.48 -12.20
CA LEU A 78 6.85 -2.42 -13.66
C LEU A 78 6.13 -1.22 -14.24
N LEU A 79 4.85 -1.03 -13.86
CA LEU A 79 4.03 0.08 -14.37
C LEU A 79 4.57 1.44 -13.91
N VAL A 80 4.98 1.55 -12.67
CA VAL A 80 5.50 2.79 -12.09
C VAL A 80 6.87 3.16 -12.69
N ALA A 81 7.73 2.16 -13.00
CA ALA A 81 9.01 2.40 -13.67
C ALA A 81 8.83 2.96 -15.09
N GLU A 82 7.81 2.52 -15.84
CA GLU A 82 7.48 3.07 -17.18
C GLU A 82 7.12 4.56 -17.12
N GLU A 83 6.59 5.05 -15.99
CA GLU A 83 6.32 6.47 -15.75
C GLU A 83 7.57 7.26 -15.32
N GLY A 84 8.75 6.65 -15.38
CA GLY A 84 10.04 7.27 -15.02
C GLY A 84 10.25 7.44 -13.51
N VAL A 85 9.52 6.74 -12.68
CA VAL A 85 9.72 6.73 -11.22
C VAL A 85 10.72 5.62 -10.87
N PRO A 86 11.84 5.93 -10.20
CA PRO A 86 12.82 4.90 -9.87
C PRO A 86 12.25 3.85 -8.91
N VAL A 87 12.55 2.59 -9.18
CA VAL A 87 12.21 1.43 -8.33
C VAL A 87 13.49 0.70 -7.93
N PRO A 88 13.53 0.00 -6.78
CA PRO A 88 14.63 -0.90 -6.45
C PRO A 88 14.79 -2.00 -7.51
N LYS A 89 16.02 -2.48 -7.74
CA LYS A 89 16.21 -3.71 -8.54
C LYS A 89 15.44 -4.85 -7.86
N HIS A 90 14.79 -5.68 -8.65
CA HIS A 90 13.95 -6.73 -8.09
C HIS A 90 13.87 -7.96 -9.00
N ILE A 91 13.59 -9.10 -8.37
CA ILE A 91 13.39 -10.40 -9.00
C ILE A 91 12.11 -11.02 -8.44
N LEU A 92 11.22 -11.50 -9.29
CA LEU A 92 10.03 -12.25 -8.89
C LEU A 92 10.31 -13.75 -8.95
N MET A 93 10.14 -14.45 -7.83
CA MET A 93 10.16 -15.91 -7.77
C MET A 93 8.72 -16.45 -7.71
N ARG A 94 8.48 -17.57 -8.43
CA ARG A 94 7.18 -18.27 -8.44
C ARG A 94 7.29 -19.61 -7.74
N GLY A 95 6.34 -19.92 -6.85
CA GLY A 95 6.37 -21.12 -6.02
C GLY A 95 6.33 -22.44 -6.80
N ASN A 96 5.68 -22.45 -7.95
CA ASN A 96 5.66 -23.62 -8.86
C ASN A 96 6.99 -23.91 -9.55
N LEU A 97 7.95 -22.99 -9.46
CA LEU A 97 9.32 -23.14 -9.99
C LEU A 97 10.35 -23.31 -8.87
N LEU A 98 9.92 -23.53 -7.62
CA LEU A 98 10.85 -23.68 -6.48
C LEU A 98 11.85 -24.83 -6.67
N GLU A 99 11.47 -25.89 -7.37
CA GLU A 99 12.37 -26.99 -7.68
C GLU A 99 13.51 -26.56 -8.62
N ASP A 100 13.26 -25.58 -9.49
CA ASP A 100 14.24 -25.00 -10.40
C ASP A 100 15.27 -24.11 -9.66
N TYR A 101 14.92 -23.59 -8.47
CA TYR A 101 15.79 -22.74 -7.63
C TYR A 101 16.47 -23.50 -6.49
N ASN A 102 16.59 -24.83 -6.58
CA ASN A 102 17.27 -25.64 -5.57
C ASN A 102 18.80 -25.65 -5.69
N ASP A 103 19.34 -25.17 -6.81
CA ASP A 103 20.79 -25.05 -6.99
C ASP A 103 21.34 -23.85 -6.18
N PRO A 104 22.35 -24.03 -5.33
CA PRO A 104 23.06 -22.92 -4.68
C PRO A 104 23.59 -21.85 -5.65
N MET A 105 23.82 -22.18 -6.91
CA MET A 105 24.22 -21.25 -7.96
C MET A 105 23.14 -20.19 -8.26
N ASP A 106 21.84 -20.54 -8.16
CA ASP A 106 20.74 -19.63 -8.43
C ASP A 106 20.70 -18.51 -7.38
N TYR A 107 20.87 -18.83 -6.10
CA TYR A 107 20.96 -17.84 -5.04
C TYR A 107 22.18 -16.94 -5.14
N ARG A 108 23.30 -17.46 -5.69
CA ARG A 108 24.47 -16.65 -5.98
C ARG A 108 24.19 -15.65 -7.12
N ALA A 109 23.57 -16.07 -8.21
CA ALA A 109 23.18 -15.20 -9.32
C ALA A 109 22.22 -14.09 -8.85
N ILE A 110 21.28 -14.42 -7.95
CA ILE A 110 20.38 -13.45 -7.33
C ILE A 110 21.18 -12.41 -6.52
N THR A 111 22.11 -12.85 -5.67
CA THR A 111 22.92 -11.94 -4.86
C THR A 111 23.88 -11.09 -5.69
N GLU A 112 24.41 -11.61 -6.78
CA GLU A 112 25.23 -10.84 -7.74
C GLU A 112 24.40 -9.75 -8.45
N THR A 113 23.12 -10.02 -8.73
CA THR A 113 22.21 -9.07 -9.39
C THR A 113 21.73 -7.97 -8.47
N LEU A 114 21.28 -8.34 -7.27
CA LEU A 114 20.63 -7.42 -6.33
C LEU A 114 21.61 -6.77 -5.33
N GLY A 115 22.72 -7.45 -5.03
CA GLY A 115 23.59 -7.10 -3.90
C GLY A 115 23.00 -7.54 -2.56
N LEU A 116 23.78 -7.42 -1.50
CA LEU A 116 23.31 -7.64 -0.12
C LEU A 116 23.35 -6.29 0.62
N PRO A 117 22.42 -6.04 1.54
CA PRO A 117 21.28 -6.89 1.93
C PRO A 117 20.17 -6.97 0.88
N ILE A 118 19.37 -8.05 0.92
CA ILE A 118 18.20 -8.28 0.07
C ILE A 118 16.95 -8.23 0.95
N ILE A 119 15.91 -7.54 0.49
CA ILE A 119 14.57 -7.62 1.08
C ILE A 119 13.80 -8.73 0.38
N VAL A 120 13.37 -9.72 1.15
CA VAL A 120 12.52 -10.83 0.70
C VAL A 120 11.12 -10.58 1.23
N LYS A 121 10.11 -10.59 0.37
CA LYS A 121 8.72 -10.32 0.78
C LYS A 121 7.71 -11.05 -0.10
N PRO A 122 6.55 -11.47 0.45
CA PRO A 122 5.42 -11.91 -0.35
C PRO A 122 5.00 -10.79 -1.32
N ASN A 123 4.68 -11.16 -2.57
CA ASN A 123 4.39 -10.17 -3.61
C ASN A 123 3.06 -9.42 -3.40
N ASP A 124 2.03 -10.12 -2.91
CA ASP A 124 0.65 -9.61 -2.78
C ASP A 124 0.13 -9.59 -1.33
N ALA A 125 1.02 -9.68 -0.34
CA ALA A 125 0.64 -9.54 1.07
C ALA A 125 0.80 -8.10 1.58
N GLY A 126 -0.12 -7.69 2.46
CA GLY A 126 -0.08 -6.39 3.13
C GLY A 126 0.63 -6.43 4.49
N SER A 127 0.67 -5.27 5.17
CA SER A 127 1.07 -5.13 6.59
C SER A 127 2.45 -5.66 6.98
N SER A 128 3.41 -5.71 6.05
CA SER A 128 4.78 -6.22 6.29
C SER A 128 4.85 -7.67 6.80
N VAL A 129 3.82 -8.48 6.57
CA VAL A 129 3.81 -9.90 6.92
C VAL A 129 4.76 -10.66 6.00
N GLY A 130 5.59 -11.54 6.56
CA GLY A 130 6.53 -12.39 5.80
C GLY A 130 7.69 -11.64 5.17
N ILE A 131 7.97 -10.38 5.56
CA ILE A 131 9.13 -9.62 5.06
C ILE A 131 10.36 -9.97 5.90
N SER A 132 11.48 -10.21 5.21
CA SER A 132 12.79 -10.45 5.83
C SER A 132 13.87 -9.61 5.15
N MET A 133 14.84 -9.13 5.93
CA MET A 133 16.08 -8.53 5.42
C MET A 133 17.19 -9.58 5.54
N VAL A 134 17.79 -9.93 4.42
CA VAL A 134 18.79 -10.98 4.30
C VAL A 134 20.16 -10.36 4.07
N GLU A 135 21.07 -10.53 5.02
CA GLU A 135 22.42 -9.94 4.99
C GLU A 135 23.48 -10.91 4.45
N ASP A 136 23.18 -12.19 4.38
CA ASP A 136 24.08 -13.23 3.86
C ASP A 136 23.32 -14.24 2.98
N ILE A 137 24.05 -14.85 2.03
CA ILE A 137 23.48 -15.80 1.06
C ILE A 137 22.96 -17.10 1.73
N ALA A 138 23.48 -17.49 2.88
CA ALA A 138 23.11 -18.74 3.52
C ALA A 138 21.68 -18.69 4.05
N SER A 139 21.24 -17.53 4.52
CA SER A 139 19.86 -17.30 5.01
C SER A 139 18.84 -17.01 3.93
N LEU A 140 19.26 -16.79 2.67
CA LEU A 140 18.34 -16.36 1.60
C LEU A 140 17.29 -17.45 1.28
N LYS A 141 17.68 -18.72 1.23
CA LYS A 141 16.76 -19.83 0.96
C LYS A 141 15.67 -19.96 2.04
N GLU A 142 16.05 -19.80 3.31
CA GLU A 142 15.10 -19.87 4.43
C GLU A 142 14.10 -18.70 4.36
N ALA A 143 14.58 -17.47 4.13
CA ALA A 143 13.73 -16.29 3.98
C ALA A 143 12.73 -16.42 2.82
N VAL A 144 13.17 -16.95 1.67
CA VAL A 144 12.31 -17.21 0.52
C VAL A 144 11.25 -18.27 0.85
N THR A 145 11.65 -19.36 1.50
CA THR A 145 10.74 -20.42 1.90
C THR A 145 9.69 -19.91 2.90
N GLU A 146 10.10 -19.05 3.83
CA GLU A 146 9.17 -18.43 4.78
C GLU A 146 8.16 -17.52 4.06
N ALA A 147 8.61 -16.67 3.13
CA ALA A 147 7.73 -15.78 2.37
C ALA A 147 6.70 -16.54 1.52
N PHE A 148 7.06 -17.70 0.97
CA PHE A 148 6.13 -18.56 0.22
C PHE A 148 5.00 -19.16 1.08
N LYS A 149 5.05 -19.12 2.39
CA LYS A 149 3.92 -19.54 3.25
C LYS A 149 2.74 -18.58 3.15
N TYR A 150 2.98 -17.34 2.70
CA TYR A 150 1.98 -16.28 2.66
C TYR A 150 1.45 -16.01 1.24
N CYS A 151 2.20 -16.38 0.20
CA CYS A 151 1.87 -16.04 -1.17
C CYS A 151 2.53 -17.01 -2.15
N SER A 152 1.91 -17.27 -3.31
CA SER A 152 2.47 -18.11 -4.38
C SER A 152 3.63 -17.46 -5.15
N THR A 153 3.88 -16.18 -4.92
CA THR A 153 4.95 -15.39 -5.55
C THR A 153 5.70 -14.58 -4.51
N VAL A 154 7.03 -14.56 -4.61
CA VAL A 154 7.92 -13.84 -3.68
C VAL A 154 8.74 -12.83 -4.45
N LEU A 155 8.77 -11.61 -3.96
CA LEU A 155 9.56 -10.52 -4.51
C LEU A 155 10.85 -10.36 -3.71
N LEU A 156 11.98 -10.41 -4.41
CA LEU A 156 13.31 -10.13 -3.86
C LEU A 156 13.74 -8.75 -4.38
N GLU A 157 14.19 -7.88 -3.48
CA GLU A 157 14.59 -6.51 -3.84
C GLU A 157 15.94 -6.14 -3.23
N GLU A 158 16.72 -5.33 -3.96
CA GLU A 158 17.87 -4.66 -3.35
C GLU A 158 17.42 -3.80 -2.16
N TYR A 159 18.12 -3.87 -1.06
CA TYR A 159 17.86 -2.99 0.07
C TYR A 159 18.31 -1.56 -0.24
N ILE A 160 17.39 -0.61 -0.16
CA ILE A 160 17.69 0.81 -0.29
C ILE A 160 17.88 1.42 1.11
N PRO A 161 19.11 1.74 1.54
CA PRO A 161 19.33 2.42 2.81
C PRO A 161 18.82 3.85 2.77
N GLY A 162 18.52 4.43 3.93
CA GLY A 162 18.12 5.83 4.04
C GLY A 162 16.79 6.04 4.73
N ARG A 163 16.12 7.14 4.38
CA ARG A 163 14.89 7.61 5.04
C ARG A 163 13.66 6.99 4.36
N GLU A 164 12.63 6.73 5.16
CA GLU A 164 11.34 6.28 4.64
C GLU A 164 10.38 7.47 4.59
N LEU A 165 9.87 7.74 3.41
CA LEU A 165 8.94 8.83 3.14
C LEU A 165 7.64 8.28 2.61
N THR A 166 6.55 8.96 2.92
CA THR A 166 5.25 8.61 2.39
C THR A 166 4.50 9.85 1.94
N VAL A 167 3.73 9.71 0.88
CA VAL A 167 2.90 10.77 0.30
C VAL A 167 1.48 10.26 0.15
N SER A 168 0.55 10.86 0.87
CA SER A 168 -0.87 10.60 0.66
C SER A 168 -1.39 11.38 -0.55
N ILE A 169 -2.25 10.71 -1.31
CA ILE A 169 -2.98 11.29 -2.45
C ILE A 169 -4.44 11.45 -2.05
N LEU A 170 -5.04 12.56 -2.38
CA LEU A 170 -6.47 12.83 -2.27
C LEU A 170 -6.89 13.65 -3.50
N ASP A 171 -7.89 13.17 -4.24
CA ASP A 171 -8.40 13.85 -5.42
C ASP A 171 -7.29 14.17 -6.44
N ASP A 172 -6.48 13.17 -6.78
CA ASP A 172 -5.32 13.28 -7.69
C ASP A 172 -4.25 14.30 -7.25
N LYS A 173 -4.33 14.83 -6.04
CA LYS A 173 -3.38 15.81 -5.48
C LYS A 173 -2.57 15.18 -4.35
N ALA A 174 -1.28 15.41 -4.40
CA ALA A 174 -0.37 14.97 -3.35
C ALA A 174 -0.45 15.90 -2.13
N MET A 175 -0.56 15.30 -0.95
CA MET A 175 -0.46 16.00 0.34
C MET A 175 1.01 16.24 0.73
N PRO A 176 1.28 17.01 1.80
CA PRO A 176 2.62 17.12 2.36
C PRO A 176 3.26 15.76 2.65
N VAL A 177 4.55 15.66 2.34
CA VAL A 177 5.34 14.45 2.60
C VAL A 177 5.43 14.20 4.09
N VAL A 178 5.29 12.94 4.51
CA VAL A 178 5.50 12.51 5.90
C VAL A 178 6.72 11.60 5.94
N GLU A 179 7.62 11.83 6.91
CA GLU A 179 8.73 10.92 7.19
C GLU A 179 8.35 9.93 8.28
N ILE A 180 8.67 8.67 8.03
CA ILE A 180 8.53 7.55 8.96
C ILE A 180 9.92 7.25 9.51
N LYS A 181 10.12 7.45 10.80
CA LYS A 181 11.42 7.31 11.45
C LYS A 181 11.35 6.28 12.58
N PRO A 182 11.63 5.00 12.31
CA PRO A 182 11.76 4.00 13.35
C PRO A 182 12.87 4.36 14.33
N LYS A 183 12.66 4.18 15.64
CA LYS A 183 13.68 4.45 16.66
C LYS A 183 14.80 3.42 16.66
N ALA A 184 14.52 2.21 16.19
CA ALA A 184 15.48 1.13 16.06
C ALA A 184 15.12 0.25 14.86
N GLY A 185 16.14 -0.24 14.15
CA GLY A 185 15.96 -1.14 13.01
C GLY A 185 15.32 -0.47 11.79
N TRP A 186 14.44 -1.19 11.13
CA TRP A 186 13.68 -0.75 9.97
C TRP A 186 12.18 -0.78 10.27
N TYR A 187 11.33 -0.26 9.37
CA TYR A 187 9.89 -0.13 9.59
C TYR A 187 9.17 -1.47 9.34
N ASP A 188 9.36 -2.41 10.27
CA ASP A 188 8.72 -3.73 10.29
C ASP A 188 7.35 -3.71 10.98
N TYR A 189 6.72 -4.89 11.08
CA TYR A 189 5.43 -5.05 11.73
C TYR A 189 5.43 -4.54 13.18
N GLN A 190 6.48 -4.83 13.95
CA GLN A 190 6.57 -4.41 15.35
C GLN A 190 6.68 -2.88 15.47
N ASN A 191 7.50 -2.25 14.60
CA ASN A 191 7.66 -0.80 14.59
C ASN A 191 6.42 -0.06 14.07
N LYS A 192 5.59 -0.71 13.25
CA LYS A 192 4.31 -0.16 12.78
C LYS A 192 3.26 -0.10 13.88
N TYR A 193 3.14 -1.14 14.70
CA TYR A 193 2.00 -1.30 15.62
C TYR A 193 2.34 -1.11 17.09
N THR A 194 3.62 -1.01 17.47
CA THR A 194 4.01 -0.72 18.85
C THR A 194 4.09 0.77 19.09
N LYS A 195 3.20 1.29 19.92
CA LYS A 195 3.14 2.72 20.27
C LYS A 195 4.50 3.22 20.78
N GLY A 196 5.02 4.27 20.14
CA GLY A 196 6.24 4.94 20.54
C GLY A 196 7.54 4.38 19.91
N ASN A 197 7.48 3.29 19.11
CA ASN A 197 8.64 2.76 18.39
C ASN A 197 8.99 3.55 17.13
N THR A 198 8.05 4.30 16.60
CA THR A 198 8.23 5.10 15.39
C THR A 198 7.84 6.55 15.65
N GLU A 199 8.65 7.47 15.17
CA GLU A 199 8.40 8.91 15.10
C GLU A 199 7.89 9.24 13.70
N TYR A 200 6.89 10.11 13.60
CA TYR A 200 6.33 10.60 12.34
C TYR A 200 6.49 12.10 12.26
N LEU A 201 7.09 12.59 11.17
CA LEU A 201 7.33 14.01 10.95
C LEU A 201 6.48 14.50 9.77
N ALA A 202 5.48 15.33 10.05
CA ALA A 202 4.54 15.85 9.07
C ALA A 202 4.44 17.39 9.18
N PRO A 203 4.95 18.18 8.21
CA PRO A 203 5.67 17.74 7.01
C PRO A 203 7.07 17.18 7.31
N ALA A 204 7.58 16.30 6.42
CA ALA A 204 8.92 15.76 6.50
C ALA A 204 9.98 16.87 6.41
N PRO A 205 11.06 16.84 7.24
CA PRO A 205 12.15 17.82 7.17
C PRO A 205 13.13 17.48 6.01
N ILE A 206 12.67 17.72 4.78
CA ILE A 206 13.42 17.59 3.53
C ILE A 206 13.37 18.93 2.79
N ASP A 207 14.27 19.13 1.83
CA ASP A 207 14.24 20.32 1.00
C ASP A 207 13.00 20.34 0.09
N GLU A 208 12.62 21.54 -0.34
CA GLU A 208 11.40 21.76 -1.11
C GLU A 208 11.44 21.05 -2.47
N ALA A 209 12.59 21.01 -3.13
CA ALA A 209 12.74 20.33 -4.42
C ALA A 209 12.52 18.81 -4.27
N MET A 210 13.05 18.20 -3.21
CA MET A 210 12.84 16.78 -2.90
C MET A 210 11.38 16.51 -2.52
N ALA A 211 10.74 17.39 -1.76
CA ALA A 211 9.33 17.27 -1.43
C ALA A 211 8.44 17.30 -2.70
N HIS A 212 8.68 18.26 -3.60
CA HIS A 212 7.98 18.33 -4.87
C HIS A 212 8.23 17.11 -5.76
N LEU A 213 9.46 16.59 -5.79
CA LEU A 213 9.79 15.38 -6.55
C LEU A 213 9.04 14.16 -5.99
N ALA A 214 8.99 14.00 -4.66
CA ALA A 214 8.25 12.92 -4.02
C ALA A 214 6.75 13.00 -4.33
N GLN A 215 6.18 14.19 -4.27
CA GLN A 215 4.78 14.45 -4.61
C GLN A 215 4.49 14.15 -6.09
N LEU A 216 5.36 14.58 -7.01
CA LEU A 216 5.24 14.29 -8.44
C LEU A 216 5.27 12.78 -8.70
N TYR A 217 6.23 12.07 -8.11
CA TYR A 217 6.38 10.63 -8.26
C TYR A 217 5.18 9.88 -7.66
N ALA A 218 4.66 10.35 -6.53
CA ALA A 218 3.46 9.75 -5.92
C ALA A 218 2.23 9.86 -6.83
N VAL A 219 1.99 11.03 -7.44
CA VAL A 219 0.88 11.22 -8.38
C VAL A 219 1.06 10.34 -9.62
N ARG A 220 2.28 10.24 -10.18
CA ARG A 220 2.57 9.36 -11.33
C ARG A 220 2.31 7.90 -10.99
N ALA A 221 2.85 7.41 -9.87
CA ALA A 221 2.66 6.03 -9.42
C ALA A 221 1.18 5.71 -9.20
N PHE A 222 0.44 6.60 -8.56
CA PHE A 222 -0.99 6.44 -8.29
C PHE A 222 -1.81 6.32 -9.58
N LYS A 223 -1.52 7.17 -10.57
CA LYS A 223 -2.19 7.14 -11.88
C LYS A 223 -1.79 5.95 -12.73
N ALA A 224 -0.51 5.59 -12.75
CA ALA A 224 0.00 4.41 -13.46
C ALA A 224 -0.74 3.12 -13.05
N LEU A 225 -1.09 3.03 -11.76
CA LEU A 225 -1.82 1.90 -11.20
C LEU A 225 -3.35 2.02 -11.32
N SER A 226 -3.87 3.02 -12.04
CA SER A 226 -5.31 3.26 -12.14
C SER A 226 -6.00 3.42 -10.76
N CYS A 227 -5.27 3.86 -9.75
CA CYS A 227 -5.82 4.20 -8.45
C CYS A 227 -6.66 5.47 -8.54
N SER A 228 -7.64 5.64 -7.65
CA SER A 228 -8.55 6.77 -7.65
C SER A 228 -8.97 7.17 -6.24
N VAL A 229 -9.47 8.40 -6.11
CA VAL A 229 -10.01 9.02 -4.90
C VAL A 229 -8.95 9.30 -3.85
N TYR A 230 -8.37 8.29 -3.23
CA TYR A 230 -7.32 8.45 -2.22
C TYR A 230 -6.43 7.20 -2.13
N GLY A 231 -5.25 7.41 -1.58
CA GLY A 231 -4.28 6.36 -1.30
C GLY A 231 -3.00 6.93 -0.71
N ARG A 232 -2.01 6.07 -0.51
CA ARG A 232 -0.71 6.45 0.04
C ARG A 232 0.40 5.75 -0.72
N VAL A 233 1.40 6.51 -1.11
CA VAL A 233 2.57 6.02 -1.85
C VAL A 233 3.80 6.10 -0.98
N ASP A 234 4.50 4.98 -0.82
CA ASP A 234 5.64 4.85 0.08
C ASP A 234 6.95 4.81 -0.72
N PHE A 235 7.98 5.51 -0.21
CA PHE A 235 9.28 5.69 -0.86
C PHE A 235 10.44 5.47 0.13
N ARG A 236 11.60 5.09 -0.44
CA ARG A 236 12.89 5.22 0.25
C ARG A 236 13.68 6.36 -0.38
N LEU A 237 14.17 7.27 0.47
CA LEU A 237 15.09 8.34 0.07
C LEU A 237 16.50 7.95 0.48
N ASN A 238 17.35 7.67 -0.51
CA ASN A 238 18.77 7.45 -0.31
C ASN A 238 19.56 8.62 -0.90
N LYS A 239 20.19 9.43 -0.05
CA LYS A 239 20.83 10.70 -0.41
C LYS A 239 19.83 11.61 -1.12
N ASP A 240 19.94 11.77 -2.42
CA ASP A 240 19.15 12.62 -3.32
C ASP A 240 18.25 11.84 -4.28
N LYS A 241 18.13 10.51 -4.12
CA LYS A 241 17.37 9.65 -5.00
C LYS A 241 16.22 8.96 -4.26
N LEU A 242 15.00 9.13 -4.80
CA LEU A 242 13.80 8.47 -4.34
C LEU A 242 13.61 7.15 -5.09
N TYR A 243 13.17 6.12 -4.34
CA TYR A 243 12.79 4.82 -4.87
C TYR A 243 11.39 4.47 -4.40
N PHE A 244 10.50 4.17 -5.32
CA PHE A 244 9.15 3.71 -5.05
C PHE A 244 9.15 2.34 -4.37
N LEU A 245 8.34 2.18 -3.34
CA LEU A 245 8.15 0.91 -2.64
C LEU A 245 6.81 0.26 -3.00
N GLU A 246 5.71 0.93 -2.70
CA GLU A 246 4.35 0.43 -2.88
C GLU A 246 3.30 1.55 -2.87
N VAL A 247 2.08 1.22 -3.31
CA VAL A 247 0.88 2.03 -3.11
C VAL A 247 -0.07 1.28 -2.19
N ASN A 248 -0.59 1.96 -1.18
CA ASN A 248 -1.65 1.47 -0.31
C ASN A 248 -2.96 2.16 -0.72
N THR A 249 -3.93 1.40 -1.22
CA THR A 249 -5.22 1.93 -1.69
C THR A 249 -6.23 2.14 -0.58
N LEU A 250 -6.05 1.47 0.56
CA LEU A 250 -6.82 1.64 1.79
C LEU A 250 -5.89 1.96 2.97
N PRO A 251 -5.25 3.15 2.98
CA PRO A 251 -4.39 3.54 4.09
C PRO A 251 -5.20 3.73 5.37
N GLY A 252 -4.57 3.46 6.52
CA GLY A 252 -5.21 3.61 7.82
C GLY A 252 -5.84 4.99 8.04
N MET A 253 -7.01 5.00 8.67
CA MET A 253 -7.85 6.20 8.93
C MET A 253 -8.09 6.43 10.44
N THR A 254 -7.11 6.09 11.28
CA THR A 254 -7.15 6.47 12.70
C THR A 254 -6.44 7.82 12.91
N ALA A 255 -6.65 8.45 14.06
CA ALA A 255 -5.99 9.72 14.39
C ALA A 255 -4.44 9.65 14.38
N LEU A 256 -3.88 8.45 14.47
CA LEU A 256 -2.42 8.20 14.42
C LEU A 256 -1.94 7.70 13.07
N SER A 257 -2.83 7.60 12.08
CA SER A 257 -2.48 7.11 10.75
C SER A 257 -1.85 8.21 9.89
N LEU A 258 -1.01 7.80 8.94
CA LEU A 258 -0.19 8.70 8.12
C LEU A 258 -1.01 9.63 7.22
N THR A 259 -2.10 9.11 6.63
CA THR A 259 -2.98 9.94 5.76
C THR A 259 -3.68 11.06 6.52
N PRO A 260 -4.32 10.82 7.69
CA PRO A 260 -4.82 11.90 8.54
C PRO A 260 -3.74 12.87 9.03
N MET A 261 -2.50 12.40 9.29
CA MET A 261 -1.39 13.29 9.64
C MET A 261 -1.00 14.21 8.47
N ALA A 262 -0.90 13.67 7.25
CA ALA A 262 -0.63 14.45 6.04
C ALA A 262 -1.75 15.49 5.77
N ALA A 263 -3.01 15.09 5.92
CA ALA A 263 -4.17 15.98 5.80
C ALA A 263 -4.12 17.13 6.81
N LYS A 264 -3.81 16.83 8.07
CA LYS A 264 -3.62 17.85 9.11
C LYS A 264 -2.49 18.82 8.79
N ALA A 265 -1.36 18.32 8.27
CA ALA A 265 -0.24 19.15 7.82
C ALA A 265 -0.62 20.04 6.62
N ALA A 266 -1.60 19.63 5.81
CA ALA A 266 -2.20 20.43 4.74
C ALA A 266 -3.27 21.42 5.25
N GLY A 267 -3.54 21.49 6.55
CA GLY A 267 -4.58 22.34 7.13
C GLY A 267 -6.01 21.77 7.03
N MET A 268 -6.16 20.51 6.69
CA MET A 268 -7.44 19.81 6.56
C MET A 268 -7.80 19.09 7.86
N SER A 269 -9.04 19.23 8.33
CA SER A 269 -9.52 18.46 9.46
C SER A 269 -9.78 16.99 9.08
N PHE A 270 -9.88 16.10 10.07
CA PHE A 270 -10.23 14.70 9.81
C PHE A 270 -11.62 14.55 9.19
N GLY A 271 -12.59 15.38 9.60
CA GLY A 271 -13.91 15.41 9.00
C GLY A 271 -13.89 15.80 7.52
N ASP A 272 -13.15 16.87 7.18
CA ASP A 272 -13.01 17.32 5.80
C ASP A 272 -12.34 16.25 4.92
N LEU A 273 -11.34 15.53 5.46
CA LEU A 273 -10.70 14.41 4.77
C LEU A 273 -11.72 13.33 4.39
N LEU A 274 -12.50 12.86 5.37
CA LEU A 274 -13.50 11.82 5.15
C LEU A 274 -14.60 12.27 4.19
N GLU A 275 -15.08 13.50 4.35
CA GLU A 275 -16.10 14.06 3.48
C GLU A 275 -15.60 14.19 2.04
N THR A 276 -14.35 14.61 1.85
CA THR A 276 -13.72 14.69 0.53
C THR A 276 -13.60 13.30 -0.11
N ILE A 277 -13.19 12.28 0.65
CA ILE A 277 -13.14 10.90 0.18
C ILE A 277 -14.53 10.44 -0.28
N ILE A 278 -15.57 10.69 0.51
CA ILE A 278 -16.95 10.31 0.16
C ILE A 278 -17.40 11.02 -1.11
N LYS A 279 -17.27 12.36 -1.19
CA LYS A 279 -17.69 13.15 -2.35
C LYS A 279 -17.01 12.71 -3.64
N ASN A 280 -15.69 12.49 -3.61
CA ASN A 280 -14.94 12.06 -4.80
C ASN A 280 -15.27 10.62 -5.19
N SER A 281 -15.60 9.76 -4.23
CA SER A 281 -16.07 8.41 -4.51
C SER A 281 -17.42 8.40 -5.21
N VAL A 282 -18.34 9.30 -4.83
CA VAL A 282 -19.63 9.49 -5.52
C VAL A 282 -19.40 9.94 -6.97
N ALA A 283 -18.58 10.97 -7.18
CA ALA A 283 -18.28 11.50 -8.52
C ALA A 283 -17.71 10.39 -9.43
N ARG A 284 -16.77 9.60 -8.93
CA ARG A 284 -16.21 8.46 -9.66
C ARG A 284 -17.26 7.41 -10.05
N HIS A 285 -18.22 7.10 -9.16
CA HIS A 285 -19.28 6.13 -9.49
C HIS A 285 -20.18 6.62 -10.62
N VAL A 286 -20.49 7.92 -10.67
CA VAL A 286 -21.30 8.52 -11.74
C VAL A 286 -20.58 8.48 -13.09
N GLU A 287 -19.25 8.60 -13.12
CA GLU A 287 -18.46 8.55 -14.37
C GLU A 287 -18.36 7.13 -14.98
N VAL A 288 -18.52 6.09 -14.17
CA VAL A 288 -18.31 4.70 -14.57
C VAL A 288 -19.65 3.96 -14.83
N SER A 289 -20.78 4.53 -14.41
CA SER A 289 -22.13 4.02 -14.63
C SER A 289 -22.68 4.49 -15.97
#